data_76e3b2f617525028a63c818d12e40f9c
#
_entry.id   76e3b2f617525028a63c818d12e40f9c
#
_cell.length_a   1.000
_cell.length_b   1.000
_cell.length_c   1.000
_cell.angle_alpha   90.00
_cell.angle_beta   90.00
_cell.angle_gamma   90.00
#
_symmetry.space_group_name_H-M   'P 1'
#
loop_
_entity.id
_entity.type
_entity.pdbx_description
1 polymer ?
#
loop_
_entity_poly.entity_id
_entity_poly.type
_entity_poly.pdbx_seq_one_letter_code
_entity_poly.pdbx_strand_id
1 'polypeptide(L)'
;MAFIGVMFITPDSLFIRLSNIETWGMLFYRGAIPFLVVLFGLIIFYKKNFFNALFKIGYPGLFYVISFSICNITFIISIQNTNVANTLLMIALAPMLSAILGAIFLKEKPEKKTWVAIIITFTACVYIFYDSLSLGLSLIHI
;
A
#
# COMPACT_ATOMS: atom_id res chain seq x y z
N MET A 1 8.53 -8.43 14.94
CA MET A 1 9.03 -7.44 13.94
C MET A 1 7.91 -6.87 13.07
N ALA A 2 7.05 -7.69 12.42
CA ALA A 2 5.96 -7.19 11.55
C ALA A 2 4.98 -6.25 12.28
N PHE A 3 4.58 -6.54 13.51
CA PHE A 3 3.66 -5.72 14.29
C PHE A 3 4.18 -4.28 14.51
N ILE A 4 5.46 -4.13 14.82
CA ILE A 4 6.10 -2.82 14.99
C ILE A 4 6.08 -2.04 13.66
N GLY A 5 6.37 -2.70 12.53
CA GLY A 5 6.29 -2.09 11.20
C GLY A 5 4.89 -1.56 10.87
N VAL A 6 3.85 -2.34 11.16
CA VAL A 6 2.45 -1.93 10.95
C VAL A 6 2.10 -0.72 11.82
N MET A 7 2.53 -0.68 13.08
CA MET A 7 2.29 0.47 13.96
C MET A 7 2.89 1.77 13.43
N PHE A 8 4.06 1.70 12.76
CA PHE A 8 4.67 2.89 12.15
C PHE A 8 3.96 3.34 10.86
N ILE A 9 3.30 2.42 10.14
CA ILE A 9 2.57 2.75 8.91
C ILE A 9 1.16 3.28 9.20
N THR A 10 0.56 2.88 10.32
CA THR A 10 -0.83 3.27 10.67
C THR A 10 -1.07 4.79 10.69
N PRO A 11 -0.19 5.66 11.25
CA PRO A 11 -0.40 7.10 11.25
C PRO A 11 -0.27 7.76 9.88
N ASP A 12 0.30 7.09 8.88
CA ASP A 12 0.58 7.65 7.55
C ASP A 12 -0.70 8.20 6.87
N SER A 13 -1.79 7.44 6.88
CA SER A 13 -3.07 7.87 6.31
C SER A 13 -3.68 9.07 7.03
N LEU A 14 -3.48 9.17 8.34
CA LEU A 14 -3.90 10.31 9.13
C LEU A 14 -3.11 11.57 8.77
N PHE A 15 -1.78 11.45 8.65
CA PHE A 15 -0.92 12.56 8.25
C PHE A 15 -1.23 13.07 6.83
N ILE A 16 -1.54 12.17 5.90
CA ILE A 16 -1.97 12.54 4.54
C ILE A 16 -3.21 13.44 4.61
N ARG A 17 -4.18 13.10 5.45
CA ARG A 17 -5.44 13.85 5.54
C ARG A 17 -5.30 15.16 6.32
N LEU A 18 -4.46 15.20 7.34
CA LEU A 18 -4.24 16.39 8.15
C LEU A 18 -3.35 17.45 7.50
N SER A 19 -2.51 17.04 6.54
CA SER A 19 -1.52 17.94 5.94
C SER A 19 -2.13 19.05 5.09
N ASN A 20 -3.40 18.91 4.67
CA ASN A 20 -4.14 19.90 3.84
C ASN A 20 -3.35 20.40 2.62
N ILE A 21 -2.43 19.57 2.11
CA ILE A 21 -1.57 19.84 0.96
C ILE A 21 -2.28 19.31 -0.29
N GLU A 22 -2.13 20.03 -1.41
CA GLU A 22 -2.63 19.58 -2.70
C GLU A 22 -2.09 18.18 -3.06
N THR A 23 -2.90 17.37 -3.73
CA THR A 23 -2.60 15.97 -4.12
C THR A 23 -1.23 15.85 -4.79
N TRP A 24 -0.90 16.77 -5.70
CA TRP A 24 0.36 16.74 -6.44
C TRP A 24 1.58 17.06 -5.56
N GLY A 25 1.44 18.02 -4.64
CA GLY A 25 2.48 18.33 -3.67
C GLY A 25 2.77 17.14 -2.74
N MET A 26 1.72 16.48 -2.27
CA MET A 26 1.83 15.29 -1.42
C MET A 26 2.54 14.13 -2.15
N LEU A 27 2.16 13.86 -3.41
CA LEU A 27 2.80 12.85 -4.25
C LEU A 27 4.29 13.14 -4.42
N PHE A 28 4.64 14.40 -4.68
CA PHE A 28 6.04 14.81 -4.86
C PHE A 28 6.86 14.57 -3.59
N TYR A 29 6.43 15.05 -2.43
CA TYR A 29 7.18 14.86 -1.17
C TYR A 29 7.29 13.39 -0.79
N ARG A 30 6.23 12.61 -0.95
CA ARG A 30 6.21 11.18 -0.64
C ARG A 30 7.11 10.36 -1.57
N GLY A 31 7.33 10.81 -2.79
CA GLY A 31 8.27 10.19 -3.72
C GLY A 31 9.70 10.69 -3.55
N ALA A 32 9.89 12.01 -3.42
CA ALA A 32 11.20 12.64 -3.39
C ALA A 32 12.00 12.30 -2.14
N ILE A 33 11.38 12.32 -0.95
CA ILE A 33 12.11 12.09 0.30
C ILE A 33 12.68 10.67 0.39
N PRO A 34 11.91 9.59 0.21
CA PRO A 34 12.45 8.23 0.20
C PRO A 34 13.45 8.01 -0.94
N PHE A 35 13.21 8.60 -2.12
CA PHE A 35 14.13 8.53 -3.24
C PHE A 35 15.49 9.10 -2.87
N LEU A 36 15.56 10.29 -2.27
CA LEU A 36 16.82 10.90 -1.84
C LEU A 36 17.51 10.05 -0.78
N VAL A 37 16.80 9.56 0.22
CA VAL A 37 17.36 8.71 1.28
C VAL A 37 17.97 7.42 0.68
N VAL A 38 17.23 6.76 -0.20
CA VAL A 38 17.72 5.53 -0.85
C VAL A 38 18.87 5.83 -1.79
N LEU A 39 18.80 6.93 -2.56
CA LEU A 39 19.86 7.36 -3.46
C LEU A 39 21.17 7.60 -2.70
N PHE A 40 21.12 8.37 -1.62
CA PHE A 40 22.29 8.62 -0.76
C PHE A 40 22.82 7.31 -0.16
N GLY A 41 21.95 6.45 0.34
CA GLY A 41 22.34 5.13 0.85
C GLY A 41 23.06 4.29 -0.23
N LEU A 42 22.49 4.20 -1.43
CA LEU A 42 23.09 3.46 -2.52
C LEU A 42 24.44 4.03 -2.97
N ILE A 43 24.58 5.35 -3.03
CA ILE A 43 25.85 6.00 -3.37
C ILE A 43 26.94 5.65 -2.34
N ILE A 44 26.59 5.67 -1.05
CA ILE A 44 27.53 5.33 0.03
C ILE A 44 27.95 3.86 -0.04
N PHE A 45 27.00 2.95 -0.25
CA PHE A 45 27.27 1.51 -0.24
C PHE A 45 27.92 1.00 -1.55
N TYR A 46 27.44 1.45 -2.72
CA TYR A 46 27.89 0.92 -4.02
C TYR A 46 28.99 1.77 -4.68
N LYS A 47 29.24 3.00 -4.24
CA LYS A 47 30.29 3.88 -4.76
C LYS A 47 30.34 3.86 -6.30
N LYS A 48 31.47 3.39 -6.89
CA LYS A 48 31.69 3.36 -8.35
C LYS A 48 30.81 2.36 -9.12
N ASN A 49 30.22 1.35 -8.44
CA ASN A 49 29.42 0.31 -9.08
C ASN A 49 27.91 0.60 -9.08
N PHE A 50 27.50 1.80 -8.68
CA PHE A 50 26.10 2.21 -8.59
C PHE A 50 25.33 2.06 -9.92
N PHE A 51 25.89 2.56 -11.02
CA PHE A 51 25.25 2.47 -12.33
C PHE A 51 25.13 1.03 -12.83
N ASN A 52 26.14 0.21 -12.61
CA ASN A 52 26.11 -1.21 -12.97
C ASN A 52 25.06 -1.99 -12.15
N ALA A 53 24.87 -1.64 -10.89
CA ALA A 53 23.84 -2.24 -10.05
C ALA A 53 22.43 -1.88 -10.54
N LEU A 54 22.19 -0.62 -10.93
CA LEU A 54 20.93 -0.16 -11.51
C LEU A 54 20.58 -0.86 -12.83
N PHE A 55 21.54 -0.94 -13.76
CA PHE A 55 21.30 -1.61 -15.04
C PHE A 55 21.11 -3.13 -14.92
N LYS A 56 21.61 -3.74 -13.85
CA LYS A 56 21.47 -5.18 -13.60
C LYS A 56 20.04 -5.58 -13.18
N ILE A 57 19.21 -4.63 -12.78
CA ILE A 57 17.80 -4.85 -12.39
C ILE A 57 16.94 -5.28 -13.58
N GLY A 58 17.25 -4.81 -14.79
CA GLY A 58 16.59 -5.22 -16.03
C GLY A 58 15.11 -4.86 -16.13
N TYR A 59 14.43 -5.46 -17.12
CA TYR A 59 13.00 -5.26 -17.39
C TYR A 59 12.05 -5.55 -16.22
N PRO A 60 12.26 -6.61 -15.41
CA PRO A 60 11.38 -6.87 -14.27
C PRO A 60 11.37 -5.74 -13.24
N GLY A 61 12.53 -5.11 -13.02
CA GLY A 61 12.63 -3.96 -12.11
C GLY A 61 11.89 -2.74 -12.62
N LEU A 62 11.96 -2.46 -13.92
CA LEU A 62 11.22 -1.37 -14.54
C LEU A 62 9.70 -1.57 -14.39
N PHE A 63 9.21 -2.78 -14.67
CA PHE A 63 7.80 -3.12 -14.50
C PHE A 63 7.35 -2.95 -13.03
N TYR A 64 8.16 -3.38 -12.08
CA TYR A 64 7.88 -3.19 -10.65
C TYR A 64 7.77 -1.71 -10.28
N VAL A 65 8.71 -0.87 -10.73
CA VAL A 65 8.71 0.58 -10.43
C VAL A 65 7.45 1.25 -11.00
N ILE A 66 7.08 0.95 -12.24
CA ILE A 66 5.88 1.52 -12.87
C ILE A 66 4.63 1.09 -12.10
N SER A 67 4.46 -0.20 -11.81
CA SER A 67 3.32 -0.72 -11.07
C SER A 67 3.23 -0.12 -9.67
N PHE A 68 4.35 -0.03 -8.96
CA PHE A 68 4.41 0.56 -7.63
C PHE A 68 4.07 2.05 -7.64
N SER A 69 4.52 2.80 -8.66
CA SER A 69 4.19 4.22 -8.83
C SER A 69 2.70 4.43 -9.05
N ILE A 70 2.08 3.63 -9.92
CA ILE A 70 0.64 3.66 -10.16
C ILE A 70 -0.13 3.37 -8.87
N CYS A 71 0.25 2.35 -8.12
CA CYS A 71 -0.36 2.02 -6.83
C CYS A 71 -0.28 3.19 -5.83
N ASN A 72 0.87 3.85 -5.71
CA ASN A 72 1.04 4.99 -4.81
C ASN A 72 0.17 6.19 -5.21
N ILE A 73 0.11 6.51 -6.50
CA ILE A 73 -0.73 7.61 -7.03
C ILE A 73 -2.20 7.33 -6.72
N THR A 74 -2.67 6.13 -7.07
CA THR A 74 -4.06 5.71 -6.85
C THR A 74 -4.41 5.71 -5.36
N PHE A 75 -3.50 5.28 -4.50
CA PHE A 75 -3.68 5.27 -3.04
C PHE A 75 -3.91 6.68 -2.47
N ILE A 76 -3.07 7.65 -2.85
CA ILE A 76 -3.20 9.04 -2.36
C ILE A 76 -4.49 9.67 -2.87
N ILE A 77 -4.82 9.50 -4.15
CA ILE A 77 -6.07 10.00 -4.72
C ILE A 77 -7.28 9.38 -3.99
N SER A 78 -7.23 8.09 -3.68
CA SER A 78 -8.29 7.39 -2.95
C SER A 78 -8.49 7.96 -1.54
N ILE A 79 -7.41 8.17 -0.77
CA ILE A 79 -7.52 8.72 0.59
C ILE A 79 -8.07 10.14 0.61
N GLN A 80 -7.71 10.96 -0.38
CA GLN A 80 -8.15 12.35 -0.43
C GLN A 80 -9.60 12.51 -0.91
N ASN A 81 -10.07 11.64 -1.79
CA ASN A 81 -11.39 11.75 -2.41
C ASN A 81 -12.43 10.77 -1.83
N THR A 82 -12.01 9.85 -0.94
CA THR A 82 -12.90 8.84 -0.37
C THR A 82 -12.78 8.81 1.15
N ASN A 83 -13.63 8.04 1.81
CA ASN A 83 -13.46 7.79 3.23
C ASN A 83 -12.21 6.93 3.46
N VAL A 84 -11.30 7.41 4.33
CA VAL A 84 -10.03 6.72 4.66
C VAL A 84 -10.27 5.28 5.08
N ALA A 85 -11.34 5.02 5.85
CA ALA A 85 -11.69 3.68 6.29
C ALA A 85 -11.91 2.73 5.10
N ASN A 86 -12.63 3.18 4.07
CA ASN A 86 -12.90 2.36 2.87
C ASN A 86 -11.61 2.08 2.08
N THR A 87 -10.73 3.07 1.95
CA THR A 87 -9.44 2.89 1.27
C THR A 87 -8.56 1.88 2.01
N LEU A 88 -8.45 2.01 3.33
CA LEU A 88 -7.66 1.07 4.15
C LEU A 88 -8.25 -0.34 4.14
N LEU A 89 -9.56 -0.46 4.09
CA LEU A 89 -10.26 -1.73 3.98
C LEU A 89 -9.93 -2.45 2.66
N MET A 90 -9.90 -1.73 1.54
CA MET A 90 -9.49 -2.30 0.25
C MET A 90 -8.03 -2.78 0.28
N ILE A 91 -7.14 -2.06 0.95
CA ILE A 91 -5.75 -2.50 1.13
C ILE A 91 -5.65 -3.73 2.03
N ALA A 92 -6.49 -3.84 3.06
CA ALA A 92 -6.53 -5.02 3.92
C ALA A 92 -6.92 -6.31 3.17
N LEU A 93 -7.54 -6.22 1.99
CA LEU A 93 -7.81 -7.35 1.10
C LEU A 93 -6.60 -7.77 0.25
N ALA A 94 -5.54 -6.95 0.17
CA ALA A 94 -4.37 -7.25 -0.66
C ALA A 94 -3.68 -8.58 -0.31
N PRO A 95 -3.49 -8.98 0.97
CA PRO A 95 -2.92 -10.28 1.30
C PRO A 95 -3.78 -11.45 0.81
N MET A 96 -5.10 -11.31 0.81
CA MET A 96 -6.01 -12.32 0.27
C MET A 96 -5.82 -12.49 -1.24
N LEU A 97 -5.82 -11.38 -1.99
CA LEU A 97 -5.57 -11.40 -3.42
C LEU A 97 -4.19 -11.96 -3.75
N SER A 98 -3.17 -11.58 -2.98
CA SER A 98 -1.81 -12.10 -3.13
C SER A 98 -1.74 -13.60 -2.92
N ALA A 99 -2.40 -14.16 -1.91
CA ALA A 99 -2.44 -15.60 -1.65
C ALA A 99 -3.16 -16.36 -2.77
N ILE A 100 -4.28 -15.83 -3.30
CA ILE A 100 -5.02 -16.44 -4.40
C ILE A 100 -4.18 -16.41 -5.69
N LEU A 101 -3.57 -15.28 -6.01
CA LEU A 101 -2.71 -15.15 -7.20
C LEU A 101 -1.47 -16.03 -7.08
N GLY A 102 -0.84 -16.11 -5.91
CA GLY A 102 0.27 -17.01 -5.64
C GLY A 102 -0.10 -18.48 -5.85
N ALA A 103 -1.29 -18.89 -5.37
CA ALA A 103 -1.79 -20.24 -5.59
C ALA A 103 -2.03 -20.56 -7.06
N ILE A 104 -2.56 -19.60 -7.85
CA ILE A 104 -2.90 -19.81 -9.26
C ILE A 104 -1.65 -19.73 -10.17
N PHE A 105 -0.83 -18.68 -10.02
CA PHE A 105 0.28 -18.40 -10.94
C PHE A 105 1.57 -19.11 -10.54
N LEU A 106 1.90 -19.14 -9.24
CA LEU A 106 3.10 -19.77 -8.74
C LEU A 106 2.89 -21.24 -8.36
N LYS A 107 1.62 -21.71 -8.36
CA LYS A 107 1.23 -23.06 -7.88
C LYS A 107 1.70 -23.34 -6.45
N GLU A 108 1.92 -22.30 -5.68
CA GLU A 108 2.21 -22.42 -4.25
C GLU A 108 0.95 -22.86 -3.52
N LYS A 109 1.11 -23.75 -2.55
CA LYS A 109 -0.01 -24.20 -1.69
C LYS A 109 0.06 -23.41 -0.37
N PRO A 110 -0.79 -22.37 -0.20
CA PRO A 110 -0.83 -21.64 1.06
C PRO A 110 -1.15 -22.60 2.23
N GLU A 111 -0.50 -22.39 3.35
CA GLU A 111 -0.78 -23.19 4.55
C GLU A 111 -2.24 -23.00 5.00
N LYS A 112 -2.79 -24.02 5.67
CA LYS A 112 -4.16 -23.94 6.24
C LYS A 112 -4.34 -22.72 7.16
N LYS A 113 -3.30 -22.33 7.88
CA LYS A 113 -3.27 -21.13 8.74
C LYS A 113 -3.49 -19.85 7.95
N THR A 114 -2.94 -19.77 6.74
CA THR A 114 -3.13 -18.62 5.84
C THR A 114 -4.58 -18.49 5.40
N TRP A 115 -5.24 -19.59 5.06
CA TRP A 115 -6.67 -19.60 4.70
C TRP A 115 -7.56 -19.17 5.87
N VAL A 116 -7.27 -19.63 7.08
CA VAL A 116 -8.02 -19.19 8.28
C VAL A 116 -7.84 -17.69 8.51
N ALA A 117 -6.61 -17.19 8.41
CA ALA A 117 -6.34 -15.76 8.55
C ALA A 117 -7.07 -14.93 7.48
N ILE A 118 -7.11 -15.37 6.22
CA ILE A 118 -7.84 -14.74 5.12
C ILE A 118 -9.34 -14.65 5.43
N ILE A 119 -9.95 -15.74 5.89
CA ILE A 119 -11.37 -15.76 6.22
C ILE A 119 -11.70 -14.80 7.37
N ILE A 120 -10.88 -14.79 8.42
CA ILE A 120 -11.05 -13.88 9.56
C ILE A 120 -10.94 -12.43 9.10
N THR A 121 -9.90 -12.10 8.32
CA THR A 121 -9.69 -10.75 7.81
C THR A 121 -10.83 -10.31 6.90
N PHE A 122 -11.28 -11.18 5.99
CA PHE A 122 -12.38 -10.89 5.08
C PHE A 122 -13.69 -10.62 5.85
N THR A 123 -13.99 -11.44 6.85
CA THR A 123 -15.20 -11.26 7.68
C THR A 123 -15.14 -9.94 8.46
N ALA A 124 -14.00 -9.61 9.04
CA ALA A 124 -13.79 -8.33 9.73
C ALA A 124 -13.97 -7.13 8.76
N CYS A 125 -13.42 -7.24 7.56
CA CYS A 125 -13.57 -6.22 6.51
C CYS A 125 -15.03 -6.03 6.11
N VAL A 126 -15.78 -7.09 5.89
CA VAL A 126 -17.21 -7.02 5.54
C VAL A 126 -18.01 -6.35 6.68
N TYR A 127 -17.70 -6.69 7.92
CA TYR A 127 -18.37 -6.10 9.08
C TYR A 127 -18.14 -4.57 9.16
N ILE A 128 -16.89 -4.13 9.01
CA ILE A 128 -16.53 -2.70 9.01
C ILE A 128 -17.18 -1.96 7.84
N PHE A 129 -17.22 -2.59 6.65
CA PHE A 129 -17.83 -2.00 5.47
C PHE A 129 -19.34 -1.82 5.62
N TYR A 130 -20.02 -2.80 6.21
CA TYR A 130 -21.45 -2.74 6.49
C TYR A 130 -21.79 -1.59 7.46
N ASP A 131 -21.00 -1.43 8.51
CA ASP A 131 -21.17 -0.34 9.48
C ASP A 131 -20.89 1.03 8.85
N SER A 132 -19.87 1.14 8.02
CA SER A 132 -19.55 2.36 7.26
C SER A 132 -20.65 2.77 6.27
N LEU A 133 -21.29 1.81 5.61
CA LEU A 133 -22.43 2.06 4.72
C LEU A 133 -23.67 2.51 5.49
N SER A 134 -23.95 1.90 6.63
CA SER A 134 -25.11 2.26 7.45
C SER A 134 -25.02 3.68 7.98
N LEU A 135 -23.81 4.12 8.38
CA LEU A 135 -23.55 5.49 8.80
C LEU A 135 -23.64 6.49 7.63
N GLY A 136 -23.17 6.12 6.44
CA GLY A 136 -23.26 6.94 5.23
C GLY A 136 -24.71 7.17 4.79
N LEU A 137 -25.54 6.15 4.86
CA LEU A 137 -26.98 6.25 4.53
C LEU A 137 -27.76 7.06 5.57
N SER A 138 -27.37 6.99 6.84
CA SER A 138 -27.98 7.77 7.93
C SER A 138 -27.74 9.27 7.76
N LEU A 139 -26.60 9.69 7.22
CA LEU A 139 -26.26 11.09 6.96
C LEU A 139 -26.98 11.69 5.74
N ILE A 140 -27.51 10.86 4.83
CA ILE A 140 -28.24 11.31 3.64
C ILE A 140 -29.73 11.56 3.98
N HIS A 141 -30.21 11.04 5.11
CA HIS A 141 -31.61 11.20 5.57
C HIS A 141 -31.84 12.39 6.52
N ILE A 142 -30.84 13.21 6.78
CA ILE A 142 -30.94 14.48 7.51
C ILE A 142 -30.76 15.63 6.52
#